data_aa4ee990830332496732e253a6d7c99c
#
_entry.id   aa4ee990830332496732e253a6d7c99c
#
_cell.length_a   1.000
_cell.length_b   1.000
_cell.length_c   1.000
_cell.angle_alpha   90.00
_cell.angle_beta   90.00
_cell.angle_gamma   90.00
#
_symmetry.space_group_name_H-M   'P 1'
#
loop_
_entity.id
_entity.type
_entity.pdbx_description
1 polymer ?
#
loop_
_entity_poly.entity_id
_entity_poly.type
_entity_poly.pdbx_seq_one_letter_code
_entity_poly.pdbx_strand_id
1 'polypeptide(L)'
;MRKAEAHGPPPTLFQVVHRGVEVADPGGQFGVADLLVPVEDADEPVTGHRDIETELAELKGRIDPQDEDPAVMMAVAVATYLAFRRDEIDDDRKDLLRLAARAEYDGNPPDNVRAWLDEQGVAL
;
A
#
# COMPACT_ATOMS: atom_id res chain seq x y z
N MET A 1 17.22 20.17 -10.75
CA MET A 1 17.16 18.82 -11.15
C MET A 1 15.81 18.23 -10.91
N ARG A 2 15.45 17.34 -11.68
CA ARG A 2 14.15 16.85 -11.60
C ARG A 2 14.08 15.47 -11.15
N LYS A 3 12.93 15.10 -10.66
CA LYS A 3 12.65 13.77 -10.27
C LYS A 3 12.94 12.76 -11.34
N ALA A 4 12.66 13.12 -12.57
CA ALA A 4 12.86 12.21 -13.67
C ALA A 4 14.27 11.67 -13.73
N GLU A 5 15.22 12.48 -13.37
CA GLU A 5 16.60 12.04 -13.40
C GLU A 5 17.00 11.28 -12.18
N ALA A 6 16.23 11.45 -11.11
CA ALA A 6 16.47 10.76 -9.88
C ALA A 6 15.80 9.41 -9.83
N HIS A 7 14.98 9.11 -10.84
CA HIS A 7 14.12 7.96 -10.76
C HIS A 7 14.85 6.64 -10.67
N GLY A 8 15.86 6.44 -11.42
CA GLY A 8 16.44 5.13 -11.47
C GLY A 8 15.38 4.09 -11.87
N PRO A 9 15.59 2.82 -11.55
CA PRO A 9 14.65 1.78 -11.91
C PRO A 9 13.35 1.90 -11.14
N PRO A 10 12.22 1.38 -11.67
CA PRO A 10 10.96 1.38 -10.93
C PRO A 10 11.07 0.53 -9.67
N PRO A 11 10.24 0.79 -8.67
CA PRO A 11 10.26 0.00 -7.44
C PRO A 11 9.86 -1.45 -7.70
N THR A 12 10.32 -2.33 -6.83
CA THR A 12 9.96 -3.74 -6.87
C THR A 12 8.65 -3.97 -6.13
N LEU A 13 8.07 -5.15 -6.31
CA LEU A 13 6.88 -5.53 -5.55
C LEU A 13 7.16 -5.44 -4.04
N PHE A 14 8.34 -5.92 -3.62
CA PHE A 14 8.72 -5.81 -2.21
C PHE A 14 8.70 -4.36 -1.74
N GLN A 15 9.25 -3.45 -2.55
CA GLN A 15 9.35 -2.05 -2.15
C GLN A 15 7.99 -1.38 -1.98
N VAL A 16 7.03 -1.63 -2.88
CA VAL A 16 5.71 -1.02 -2.74
C VAL A 16 4.96 -1.61 -1.56
N VAL A 17 5.08 -2.91 -1.32
CA VAL A 17 4.45 -3.53 -0.15
C VAL A 17 5.09 -3.03 1.14
N HIS A 18 6.43 -2.91 1.15
CA HIS A 18 7.15 -2.39 2.30
C HIS A 18 6.70 -0.96 2.63
N ARG A 19 6.56 -0.11 1.62
CA ARG A 19 6.08 1.25 1.85
C ARG A 19 4.64 1.25 2.36
N GLY A 20 3.79 0.39 1.81
CA GLY A 20 2.42 0.25 2.30
C GLY A 20 2.37 -0.13 3.77
N VAL A 21 3.24 -1.06 4.18
CA VAL A 21 3.34 -1.46 5.58
C VAL A 21 3.79 -0.29 6.45
N GLU A 22 4.82 0.44 6.02
CA GLU A 22 5.31 1.60 6.78
C GLU A 22 4.23 2.66 6.96
N VAL A 23 3.46 2.90 5.90
CA VAL A 23 2.42 3.93 5.91
C VAL A 23 1.25 3.51 6.79
N ALA A 24 0.86 2.23 6.72
CA ALA A 24 -0.29 1.74 7.49
C ALA A 24 0.06 1.42 8.94
N ASP A 25 1.30 1.01 9.20
CA ASP A 25 1.68 0.53 10.54
C ASP A 25 3.10 0.98 10.91
N PRO A 26 3.33 2.30 11.02
CA PRO A 26 4.67 2.81 11.27
C PRO A 26 5.29 2.34 12.59
N GLY A 27 4.44 2.00 13.57
CA GLY A 27 4.91 1.53 14.86
C GLY A 27 5.01 0.02 14.99
N GLY A 28 4.63 -0.73 13.97
CA GLY A 28 4.65 -2.19 14.01
C GLY A 28 3.65 -2.80 14.97
N GLN A 29 2.62 -2.06 15.35
CA GLN A 29 1.70 -2.49 16.40
C GLN A 29 0.51 -3.31 15.90
N PHE A 30 0.25 -3.29 14.60
CA PHE A 30 -0.91 -4.00 14.03
C PHE A 30 -0.55 -5.32 13.35
N GLY A 31 0.73 -5.68 13.33
CA GLY A 31 1.18 -6.92 12.72
C GLY A 31 1.12 -6.91 11.19
N VAL A 32 1.01 -5.76 10.58
CA VAL A 32 0.88 -5.62 9.14
C VAL A 32 2.16 -6.09 8.41
N ALA A 33 3.29 -6.10 9.12
CA ALA A 33 4.56 -6.53 8.54
C ALA A 33 4.55 -7.98 8.05
N ASP A 34 3.58 -8.79 8.48
CA ASP A 34 3.43 -10.14 7.98
C ASP A 34 3.20 -10.17 6.46
N LEU A 35 2.71 -9.06 5.89
CA LEU A 35 2.56 -8.94 4.44
C LEU A 35 3.90 -9.02 3.71
N LEU A 36 5.01 -8.73 4.39
CA LEU A 36 6.32 -8.74 3.76
C LEU A 36 6.87 -10.15 3.56
N VAL A 37 6.43 -11.10 4.38
CA VAL A 37 6.99 -12.46 4.32
C VAL A 37 6.86 -13.09 2.93
N PRO A 38 5.68 -13.11 2.30
CA PRO A 38 5.57 -13.74 0.99
C PRO A 38 6.23 -12.95 -0.15
N VAL A 39 6.64 -11.70 0.09
CA VAL A 39 7.23 -10.88 -0.97
C VAL A 39 8.69 -10.50 -0.70
N GLU A 40 9.30 -11.03 0.37
CA GLU A 40 10.65 -10.60 0.74
C GLU A 40 11.70 -10.87 -0.32
N ASP A 41 11.47 -11.85 -1.18
CA ASP A 41 12.38 -12.15 -2.29
C ASP A 41 11.88 -11.60 -3.63
N ALA A 42 10.82 -10.81 -3.62
CA ALA A 42 10.22 -10.29 -4.85
C ALA A 42 10.94 -9.03 -5.32
N ASP A 43 12.08 -9.20 -5.95
CA ASP A 43 12.92 -8.10 -6.41
C ASP A 43 12.67 -7.71 -7.86
N GLU A 44 11.63 -8.25 -8.48
CA GLU A 44 11.23 -7.85 -9.81
C GLU A 44 10.52 -6.50 -9.79
N PRO A 45 10.80 -5.60 -10.75
CA PRO A 45 10.08 -4.33 -10.80
C PRO A 45 8.59 -4.53 -10.97
N VAL A 46 7.78 -3.66 -10.38
CA VAL A 46 6.32 -3.75 -10.52
C VAL A 46 5.87 -3.68 -11.97
N THR A 47 6.66 -3.03 -12.81
CA THR A 47 6.36 -2.96 -14.26
C THR A 47 6.50 -4.30 -14.96
N GLY A 48 7.16 -5.27 -14.33
CA GLY A 48 7.31 -6.62 -14.87
C GLY A 48 6.15 -7.54 -14.52
N HIS A 49 5.24 -7.10 -13.66
CA HIS A 49 4.10 -7.91 -13.24
C HIS A 49 2.90 -7.60 -14.14
N ARG A 50 2.28 -8.66 -14.68
CA ARG A 50 1.17 -8.47 -15.59
C ARG A 50 -0.10 -8.02 -14.91
N ASP A 51 -0.32 -8.53 -13.70
CA ASP A 51 -1.57 -8.32 -12.99
C ASP A 51 -1.27 -8.03 -11.52
N ILE A 52 -0.66 -6.88 -11.31
CA ILE A 52 -0.20 -6.50 -9.97
C ILE A 52 -1.38 -6.39 -9.00
N GLU A 53 -2.54 -5.95 -9.46
CA GLU A 53 -3.72 -5.83 -8.60
C GLU A 53 -4.15 -7.19 -8.07
N THR A 54 -4.16 -8.21 -8.92
CA THR A 54 -4.52 -9.56 -8.50
C THR A 54 -3.50 -10.11 -7.54
N GLU A 55 -2.20 -9.89 -7.80
CA GLU A 55 -1.15 -10.35 -6.90
C GLU A 55 -1.29 -9.74 -5.51
N LEU A 56 -1.56 -8.45 -5.45
CA LEU A 56 -1.73 -7.75 -4.17
C LEU A 56 -3.02 -8.17 -3.47
N ALA A 57 -4.10 -8.41 -4.23
CA ALA A 57 -5.35 -8.91 -3.66
C ALA A 57 -5.17 -10.31 -3.06
N GLU A 58 -4.39 -11.16 -3.72
CA GLU A 58 -4.09 -12.49 -3.19
C GLU A 58 -3.27 -12.41 -1.92
N LEU A 59 -2.33 -11.47 -1.88
CA LEU A 59 -1.51 -11.24 -0.69
C LEU A 59 -2.39 -10.83 0.49
N LYS A 60 -3.31 -9.90 0.25
CA LYS A 60 -4.25 -9.48 1.28
C LYS A 60 -5.11 -10.65 1.76
N GLY A 61 -5.54 -11.49 0.84
CA GLY A 61 -6.40 -12.63 1.16
C GLY A 61 -5.73 -13.67 2.05
N ARG A 62 -4.40 -13.75 2.02
CA ARG A 62 -3.67 -14.68 2.89
C ARG A 62 -3.62 -14.20 4.33
N ILE A 63 -3.61 -12.89 4.52
CA ILE A 63 -3.44 -12.28 5.84
C ILE A 63 -4.78 -11.86 6.43
N ASP A 64 -5.68 -11.36 5.60
CA ASP A 64 -6.97 -10.82 6.05
C ASP A 64 -8.08 -11.21 5.06
N PRO A 65 -8.43 -12.50 4.99
CA PRO A 65 -9.41 -12.97 3.99
C PRO A 65 -10.82 -12.41 4.19
N GLN A 66 -11.13 -11.89 5.38
CA GLN A 66 -12.45 -11.39 5.70
C GLN A 66 -12.57 -9.87 5.59
N ASP A 67 -11.49 -9.19 5.19
CA ASP A 67 -11.46 -7.72 5.12
C ASP A 67 -11.82 -7.08 6.47
N GLU A 68 -11.31 -7.65 7.55
CA GLU A 68 -11.62 -7.18 8.90
C GLU A 68 -10.55 -6.27 9.48
N ASP A 69 -9.35 -6.30 8.94
CA ASP A 69 -8.24 -5.52 9.46
C ASP A 69 -7.98 -4.30 8.56
N PRO A 70 -8.44 -3.11 8.96
CA PRO A 70 -8.30 -1.93 8.11
C PRO A 70 -6.84 -1.54 7.86
N ALA A 71 -5.92 -1.85 8.79
CA ALA A 71 -4.51 -1.56 8.56
C ALA A 71 -3.95 -2.41 7.42
N VAL A 72 -4.30 -3.71 7.38
CA VAL A 72 -3.90 -4.59 6.27
C VAL A 72 -4.55 -4.12 4.98
N MET A 73 -5.83 -3.82 5.01
CA MET A 73 -6.55 -3.35 3.83
C MET A 73 -5.89 -2.09 3.26
N MET A 74 -5.53 -1.15 4.13
CA MET A 74 -4.90 0.09 3.66
C MET A 74 -3.46 -0.12 3.24
N ALA A 75 -2.71 -1.02 3.89
CA ALA A 75 -1.36 -1.33 3.43
C ALA A 75 -1.36 -1.83 2.00
N VAL A 76 -2.28 -2.72 1.67
CA VAL A 76 -2.41 -3.25 0.31
C VAL A 76 -2.92 -2.18 -0.65
N ALA A 77 -3.86 -1.34 -0.20
CA ALA A 77 -4.36 -0.24 -1.04
C ALA A 77 -3.22 0.74 -1.40
N VAL A 78 -2.36 1.06 -0.43
CA VAL A 78 -1.20 1.92 -0.68
C VAL A 78 -0.23 1.25 -1.65
N ALA A 79 0.06 -0.04 -1.45
CA ALA A 79 0.94 -0.77 -2.35
C ALA A 79 0.40 -0.77 -3.79
N THR A 80 -0.91 -0.99 -3.94
CA THR A 80 -1.56 -0.98 -5.25
C THR A 80 -1.46 0.41 -5.89
N TYR A 81 -1.75 1.44 -5.11
CA TYR A 81 -1.66 2.83 -5.59
C TYR A 81 -0.24 3.13 -6.07
N LEU A 82 0.76 2.75 -5.27
CA LEU A 82 2.16 3.02 -5.61
C LEU A 82 2.66 2.22 -6.80
N ALA A 83 2.07 1.05 -7.05
CA ALA A 83 2.43 0.28 -8.23
C ALA A 83 2.14 1.05 -9.51
N PHE A 84 1.14 1.93 -9.48
CA PHE A 84 0.76 2.77 -10.61
C PHE A 84 1.25 4.20 -10.50
N ARG A 85 1.64 4.63 -9.30
CA ARG A 85 2.15 5.99 -9.03
C ARG A 85 3.52 5.89 -8.38
N ARG A 86 4.46 5.32 -9.11
CA ARG A 86 5.76 4.94 -8.59
C ARG A 86 6.60 6.11 -8.09
N ASP A 87 6.41 7.27 -8.68
CA ASP A 87 7.14 8.47 -8.29
C ASP A 87 6.67 9.05 -6.96
N GLU A 88 5.57 8.54 -6.41
CA GLU A 88 5.03 9.03 -5.15
C GLU A 88 5.40 8.18 -3.94
N ILE A 89 6.28 7.20 -4.13
CA ILE A 89 6.62 6.24 -3.06
C ILE A 89 7.16 6.91 -1.79
N ASP A 90 7.78 8.06 -1.93
CA ASP A 90 8.33 8.80 -0.79
C ASP A 90 7.44 9.94 -0.31
N ASP A 91 6.23 10.03 -0.81
CA ASP A 91 5.30 11.07 -0.41
C ASP A 91 4.85 10.90 1.03
N ASP A 92 4.29 11.96 1.59
CA ASP A 92 3.85 11.97 2.98
C ASP A 92 2.86 10.85 3.29
N ARG A 93 3.01 10.26 4.46
CA ARG A 93 2.19 9.14 4.92
C ARG A 93 0.69 9.40 4.80
N LYS A 94 0.24 10.56 5.33
CA LYS A 94 -1.19 10.87 5.31
C LYS A 94 -1.71 11.10 3.90
N ASP A 95 -0.88 11.71 3.05
CA ASP A 95 -1.26 11.91 1.65
C ASP A 95 -1.41 10.58 0.94
N LEU A 96 -0.48 9.64 1.17
CA LEU A 96 -0.56 8.32 0.57
C LEU A 96 -1.80 7.57 1.03
N LEU A 97 -2.12 7.65 2.32
CA LEU A 97 -3.33 7.01 2.84
C LEU A 97 -4.58 7.59 2.20
N ARG A 98 -4.66 8.91 2.10
CA ARG A 98 -5.82 9.56 1.51
C ARG A 98 -5.98 9.21 0.04
N LEU A 99 -4.90 9.30 -0.72
CA LEU A 99 -4.94 9.04 -2.15
C LEU A 99 -5.23 7.57 -2.45
N ALA A 100 -4.63 6.67 -1.67
CA ALA A 100 -4.87 5.24 -1.84
C ALA A 100 -6.33 4.89 -1.52
N ALA A 101 -6.87 5.46 -0.45
CA ALA A 101 -8.27 5.21 -0.09
C ALA A 101 -9.21 5.73 -1.17
N ARG A 102 -8.91 6.89 -1.74
CA ARG A 102 -9.72 7.42 -2.83
C ARG A 102 -9.68 6.55 -4.06
N ALA A 103 -8.49 6.03 -4.39
CA ALA A 103 -8.32 5.19 -5.57
C ALA A 103 -8.98 3.82 -5.37
N GLU A 104 -8.81 3.23 -4.20
CA GLU A 104 -9.31 1.88 -3.94
C GLU A 104 -10.83 1.84 -3.74
N TYR A 105 -11.37 2.84 -3.06
CA TYR A 105 -12.77 2.85 -2.63
C TYR A 105 -13.59 3.96 -3.26
N ASP A 106 -13.03 4.64 -4.24
CA ASP A 106 -13.72 5.72 -4.95
C ASP A 106 -14.20 6.81 -3.97
N GLY A 107 -13.41 7.04 -2.92
CA GLY A 107 -13.74 8.03 -1.91
C GLY A 107 -14.73 7.58 -0.86
N ASN A 108 -15.15 6.31 -0.91
CA ASN A 108 -16.20 5.79 -0.04
C ASN A 108 -15.80 4.46 0.61
N PRO A 109 -14.81 4.47 1.50
CA PRO A 109 -14.32 3.24 2.10
C PRO A 109 -15.32 2.61 3.06
N PRO A 110 -15.16 1.29 3.36
CA PRO A 110 -15.98 0.63 4.37
C PRO A 110 -15.84 1.30 5.73
N ASP A 111 -16.83 1.09 6.60
CA ASP A 111 -16.85 1.74 7.91
C ASP A 111 -15.59 1.47 8.75
N ASN A 112 -15.07 0.25 8.73
CA ASN A 112 -13.87 -0.07 9.50
C ASN A 112 -12.65 0.68 8.99
N VAL A 113 -12.53 0.83 7.67
CA VAL A 113 -11.44 1.60 7.08
C VAL A 113 -11.61 3.08 7.38
N ARG A 114 -12.83 3.58 7.28
CA ARG A 114 -13.10 4.99 7.56
C ARG A 114 -12.75 5.34 9.01
N ALA A 115 -13.17 4.50 9.95
CA ALA A 115 -12.87 4.72 11.37
C ALA A 115 -11.37 4.68 11.62
N TRP A 116 -10.66 3.74 10.99
CA TRP A 116 -9.22 3.62 11.13
C TRP A 116 -8.51 4.86 10.57
N LEU A 117 -8.96 5.34 9.39
CA LEU A 117 -8.38 6.54 8.79
C LEU A 117 -8.58 7.76 9.69
N ASP A 118 -9.75 7.88 10.31
CA ASP A 118 -10.00 8.97 11.25
C ASP A 118 -9.01 8.91 12.43
N GLU A 119 -8.73 7.72 12.93
CA GLU A 119 -7.77 7.53 14.00
C GLU A 119 -6.35 7.92 13.58
N GLN A 120 -6.05 7.77 12.29
CA GLN A 120 -4.76 8.16 11.74
C GLN A 120 -4.68 9.66 11.42
N GLY A 121 -5.77 10.38 11.60
CA GLY A 121 -5.81 11.80 11.29
C GLY A 121 -5.96 12.08 9.80
N VAL A 122 -6.54 11.17 9.06
CA VAL A 122 -6.72 11.30 7.60
C VAL A 122 -8.17 11.59 7.30
N ALA A 123 -8.43 12.73 6.67
CA ALA A 123 -9.78 13.09 6.22
C ALA A 123 -9.90 12.82 4.72
N LEU A 124 -11.02 12.25 4.32
CA LEU A 124 -11.32 12.02 2.89
C LEU A 124 -12.28 13.11 2.33
#